data_83026c8e08fe7f2053d5e3d63fdc5ca6
#
_entry.id   83026c8e08fe7f2053d5e3d63fdc5ca6
#
_cell.length_a   1.000
_cell.length_b   1.000
_cell.length_c   1.000
_cell.angle_alpha   90.00
_cell.angle_beta   90.00
_cell.angle_gamma   90.00
#
_symmetry.space_group_name_H-M   'P 1'
#
loop_
_entity.id
_entity.type
_entity.pdbx_description
1 polymer ?
#
loop_
_entity_poly.entity_id
_entity_poly.type
_entity_poly.pdbx_seq_one_letter_code
_entity_poly.pdbx_strand_id
1 'polypeptide(L)'
;VEALAPLLHVPVIPELGRKLCLDMGYDRIGDIPQAEQENFKRLVLEAQIEEEGRVDDFISDRSTIDCWVLWQRWNICAAMTYDTEAYYSKARDQATHYSHVIYIPPMFVPPEDGFRWTDLDYQKEIDRLVRMTLFEWDLLPHTLTLKSLGHEERLEETMHFVNRPQSI
;
A
#
# COMPACT_ATOMS: atom_id res chain seq x y z
N VAL A 1 -11.75 1.48 1.84
CA VAL A 1 -11.85 0.16 2.49
C VAL A 1 -13.08 0.03 3.36
N GLU A 2 -13.36 0.99 4.27
CA GLU A 2 -14.48 0.91 5.23
C GLU A 2 -15.86 0.73 4.57
N ALA A 3 -16.09 1.35 3.41
CA ALA A 3 -17.33 1.21 2.68
C ALA A 3 -17.44 -0.12 1.90
N LEU A 4 -16.29 -0.72 1.53
CA LEU A 4 -16.24 -1.97 0.78
C LEU A 4 -16.35 -3.21 1.68
N ALA A 5 -15.73 -3.19 2.85
CA ALA A 5 -15.66 -4.34 3.73
C ALA A 5 -17.03 -4.93 4.11
N PRO A 6 -18.06 -4.11 4.45
CA PRO A 6 -19.40 -4.63 4.70
C PRO A 6 -20.06 -5.27 3.48
N LEU A 7 -19.77 -4.76 2.27
CA LEU A 7 -20.34 -5.28 1.03
C LEU A 7 -19.70 -6.59 0.60
N LEU A 8 -18.42 -6.78 0.94
CA LEU A 8 -17.66 -8.00 0.66
C LEU A 8 -17.70 -9.01 1.79
N HIS A 9 -18.25 -8.63 2.95
CA HIS A 9 -18.29 -9.45 4.18
C HIS A 9 -16.91 -9.92 4.66
N VAL A 10 -15.90 -9.06 4.52
CA VAL A 10 -14.51 -9.35 4.93
C VAL A 10 -14.01 -8.35 5.98
N PRO A 11 -13.04 -8.73 6.85
CA PRO A 11 -12.41 -7.82 7.78
C PRO A 11 -11.56 -6.76 7.07
N VAL A 12 -11.35 -5.63 7.77
CA VAL A 12 -10.46 -4.55 7.33
C VAL A 12 -9.12 -4.68 8.05
N ILE A 13 -8.03 -4.65 7.29
CA ILE A 13 -6.70 -4.41 7.82
C ILE A 13 -6.44 -2.90 7.68
N PRO A 14 -6.27 -2.16 8.79
CA PRO A 14 -6.09 -0.71 8.76
C PRO A 14 -4.68 -0.33 8.31
N GLU A 15 -4.44 0.97 8.06
CA GLU A 15 -3.11 1.52 7.75
C GLU A 15 -2.13 1.30 8.92
N LEU A 16 -1.31 0.24 8.83
CA LEU A 16 -0.42 -0.18 9.91
C LEU A 16 0.75 0.78 10.15
N GLY A 17 1.20 1.47 9.11
CA GLY A 17 2.27 2.47 9.25
C GLY A 17 1.89 3.59 10.21
N ARG A 18 0.66 4.08 10.16
CA ARG A 18 0.16 5.09 11.11
C ARG A 18 0.10 4.56 12.53
N LYS A 19 -0.45 3.36 12.69
CA LYS A 19 -0.56 2.72 14.02
C LYS A 19 0.82 2.55 14.65
N LEU A 20 1.76 1.94 13.94
CA LEU A 20 3.11 1.71 14.45
C LEU A 20 3.87 3.00 14.75
N CYS A 21 3.71 4.05 13.93
CA CYS A 21 4.29 5.36 14.20
C CYS A 21 3.83 5.93 15.55
N LEU A 22 2.53 5.87 15.81
CA LEU A 22 1.95 6.31 17.09
C LEU A 22 2.39 5.42 18.26
N ASP A 23 2.42 4.09 18.07
CA ASP A 23 2.88 3.14 19.09
C ASP A 23 4.36 3.34 19.46
N MET A 24 5.18 3.83 18.53
CA MET A 24 6.56 4.24 18.78
C MET A 24 6.69 5.63 19.45
N GLY A 25 5.57 6.32 19.66
CA GLY A 25 5.52 7.62 20.31
C GLY A 25 5.76 8.83 19.41
N TYR A 26 5.65 8.66 18.09
CA TYR A 26 5.79 9.74 17.11
C TYR A 26 4.41 10.17 16.56
N ASP A 27 4.18 11.47 16.48
CA ASP A 27 2.93 12.01 15.92
C ASP A 27 2.86 11.87 14.39
N ARG A 28 4.01 11.84 13.71
CA ARG A 28 4.15 11.74 12.25
C ARG A 28 5.31 10.87 11.84
N ILE A 29 5.20 10.22 10.69
CA ILE A 29 6.31 9.42 10.12
C ILE A 29 7.57 10.29 9.88
N GLY A 30 7.39 11.57 9.54
CA GLY A 30 8.50 12.52 9.37
C GLY A 30 9.27 12.85 10.64
N ASP A 31 8.69 12.61 11.81
CA ASP A 31 9.30 12.86 13.12
C ASP A 31 10.20 11.69 13.57
N ILE A 32 10.07 10.53 12.93
CA ILE A 32 10.93 9.36 13.20
C ILE A 32 12.37 9.70 12.80
N PRO A 33 13.35 9.60 13.71
CA PRO A 33 14.75 9.88 13.40
C PRO A 33 15.27 9.09 12.19
N GLN A 34 16.12 9.71 11.38
CA GLN A 34 16.66 9.08 10.18
C GLN A 34 17.31 7.70 10.47
N ALA A 35 17.96 7.56 11.62
CA ALA A 35 18.58 6.30 12.04
C ALA A 35 17.56 5.18 12.34
N GLU A 36 16.29 5.51 12.60
CA GLU A 36 15.21 4.58 12.94
C GLU A 36 14.27 4.31 11.74
N GLN A 37 14.36 5.13 10.71
CA GLN A 37 13.47 5.04 9.54
C GLN A 37 13.50 3.67 8.84
N GLU A 38 14.68 3.07 8.72
CA GLU A 38 14.83 1.76 8.11
C GLU A 38 14.16 0.67 8.95
N ASN A 39 14.43 0.67 10.26
CA ASN A 39 13.80 -0.27 11.18
C ASN A 39 12.28 -0.12 11.21
N PHE A 40 11.78 1.11 11.23
CA PHE A 40 10.34 1.39 11.14
C PHE A 40 9.71 0.75 9.89
N LYS A 41 10.32 0.91 8.72
CA LYS A 41 9.79 0.31 7.47
C LYS A 41 9.79 -1.20 7.50
N ARG A 42 10.80 -1.83 8.13
CA ARG A 42 10.83 -3.29 8.33
C ARG A 42 9.69 -3.74 9.22
N LEU A 43 9.45 -3.05 10.33
CA LEU A 43 8.34 -3.35 11.23
C LEU A 43 6.98 -3.20 10.53
N VAL A 44 6.81 -2.18 9.68
CA VAL A 44 5.57 -2.01 8.91
C VAL A 44 5.33 -3.18 7.95
N LEU A 45 6.37 -3.61 7.20
CA LEU A 45 6.26 -4.76 6.29
C LEU A 45 5.94 -6.05 7.05
N GLU A 46 6.63 -6.31 8.17
CA GLU A 46 6.42 -7.50 8.97
C GLU A 46 5.01 -7.53 9.58
N ALA A 47 4.53 -6.40 10.11
CA ALA A 47 3.17 -6.27 10.62
C ALA A 47 2.13 -6.46 9.51
N GLN A 48 2.37 -5.94 8.30
CA GLN A 48 1.47 -6.12 7.16
C GLN A 48 1.33 -7.60 6.79
N ILE A 49 2.44 -8.30 6.64
CA ILE A 49 2.45 -9.74 6.33
C ILE A 49 1.78 -10.55 7.44
N GLU A 50 2.05 -10.20 8.71
CA GLU A 50 1.46 -10.90 9.86
C GLU A 50 -0.06 -10.71 9.92
N GLU A 51 -0.57 -9.48 9.76
CA GLU A 51 -2.01 -9.22 9.80
C GLU A 51 -2.74 -9.87 8.62
N GLU A 52 -2.16 -9.81 7.41
CA GLU A 52 -2.70 -10.49 6.23
C GLU A 52 -2.71 -12.01 6.36
N GLY A 53 -1.72 -12.60 7.05
CA GLY A 53 -1.63 -14.03 7.30
C GLY A 53 -2.57 -14.57 8.38
N ARG A 54 -3.27 -13.69 9.13
CA ARG A 54 -4.20 -14.08 10.19
C ARG A 54 -5.61 -14.41 9.69
N VAL A 55 -5.93 -14.02 8.48
CA VAL A 55 -7.28 -14.15 7.89
C VAL A 55 -7.18 -14.64 6.45
N ASP A 56 -8.16 -15.44 6.03
CA ASP A 56 -8.16 -15.98 4.65
C ASP A 56 -8.60 -14.94 3.63
N ASP A 57 -9.60 -14.12 3.98
CA ASP A 57 -10.11 -13.04 3.13
C ASP A 57 -10.08 -11.72 3.88
N PHE A 58 -9.64 -10.65 3.23
CA PHE A 58 -9.54 -9.31 3.83
C PHE A 58 -9.60 -8.21 2.77
N ILE A 59 -9.81 -6.99 3.25
CA ILE A 59 -9.51 -5.76 2.51
C ILE A 59 -8.52 -4.92 3.32
N SER A 60 -7.43 -4.50 2.69
CA SER A 60 -6.38 -3.75 3.38
C SER A 60 -6.31 -2.30 2.91
N ASP A 61 -6.13 -1.38 3.85
CA ASP A 61 -5.73 0.01 3.59
C ASP A 61 -4.21 0.08 3.57
N ARG A 62 -3.62 0.02 2.41
CA ARG A 62 -2.22 -0.25 2.10
C ARG A 62 -1.93 -1.74 1.92
N SER A 63 -0.74 -2.00 1.40
CA SER A 63 -0.29 -3.35 1.05
C SER A 63 1.23 -3.46 1.11
N THR A 64 1.76 -4.64 0.88
CA THR A 64 3.20 -4.84 0.73
C THR A 64 3.78 -4.14 -0.50
N ILE A 65 2.94 -3.82 -1.51
CA ILE A 65 3.33 -2.98 -2.66
C ILE A 65 3.69 -1.57 -2.17
N ASP A 66 2.85 -0.97 -1.30
CA ASP A 66 3.13 0.34 -0.70
C ASP A 66 4.40 0.29 0.15
N CYS A 67 4.59 -0.77 0.92
CA CYS A 67 5.81 -0.97 1.72
C CYS A 67 7.06 -0.92 0.84
N TRP A 68 7.08 -1.65 -0.29
CA TRP A 68 8.20 -1.67 -1.23
C TRP A 68 8.41 -0.31 -1.90
N VAL A 69 7.35 0.34 -2.36
CA VAL A 69 7.42 1.68 -2.99
C VAL A 69 8.02 2.71 -2.04
N LEU A 70 7.59 2.71 -0.78
CA LEU A 70 8.13 3.60 0.24
C LEU A 70 9.58 3.25 0.62
N TRP A 71 9.94 1.97 0.62
CA TRP A 71 11.33 1.54 0.80
C TRP A 71 12.21 2.06 -0.33
N GLN A 72 11.83 1.86 -1.59
CA GLN A 72 12.55 2.37 -2.77
C GLN A 72 12.74 3.88 -2.69
N ARG A 73 11.66 4.60 -2.38
CA ARG A 73 11.68 6.06 -2.32
C ARG A 73 12.70 6.62 -1.33
N TRP A 74 12.82 5.99 -0.17
CA TRP A 74 13.74 6.42 0.88
C TRP A 74 15.18 5.91 0.68
N ASN A 75 15.37 4.83 -0.06
CA ASN A 75 16.66 4.20 -0.29
C ASN A 75 17.19 4.39 -1.71
N ILE A 76 16.63 5.33 -2.47
CA ILE A 76 16.98 5.61 -3.89
C ILE A 76 18.50 5.80 -4.10
N CYS A 77 19.22 6.29 -3.12
CA CYS A 77 20.67 6.53 -3.18
C CYS A 77 21.49 5.39 -2.53
N ALA A 78 20.84 4.41 -1.93
CA ALA A 78 21.54 3.26 -1.34
C ALA A 78 21.74 2.19 -2.42
N ALA A 79 22.97 1.69 -2.55
CA ALA A 79 23.23 0.51 -3.37
C ALA A 79 22.34 -0.65 -2.88
N MET A 80 21.91 -1.51 -3.83
CA MET A 80 21.21 -2.75 -3.48
C MET A 80 22.05 -3.52 -2.47
N THR A 81 21.53 -3.63 -1.27
CA THR A 81 22.15 -4.38 -0.18
C THR A 81 21.41 -5.70 0.00
N TYR A 82 22.03 -6.66 0.65
CA TYR A 82 21.36 -7.91 1.02
C TYR A 82 20.03 -7.66 1.76
N ASP A 83 19.99 -6.65 2.59
CA ASP A 83 18.77 -6.25 3.30
C ASP A 83 17.67 -5.71 2.38
N THR A 84 18.03 -4.95 1.35
CA THR A 84 17.09 -4.47 0.34
C THR A 84 16.54 -5.62 -0.50
N GLU A 85 17.38 -6.59 -0.86
CA GLU A 85 16.95 -7.79 -1.58
C GLU A 85 16.00 -8.65 -0.74
N ALA A 86 16.31 -8.83 0.55
CA ALA A 86 15.46 -9.56 1.48
C ALA A 86 14.11 -8.86 1.69
N TYR A 87 14.11 -7.54 1.81
CA TYR A 87 12.88 -6.74 1.91
C TYR A 87 12.03 -6.85 0.63
N TYR A 88 12.66 -6.70 -0.53
CA TYR A 88 12.02 -6.85 -1.84
C TYR A 88 11.34 -8.22 -1.98
N SER A 89 12.09 -9.31 -1.70
CA SER A 89 11.56 -10.66 -1.82
C SER A 89 10.34 -10.88 -0.93
N LYS A 90 10.43 -10.49 0.36
CA LYS A 90 9.30 -10.62 1.29
C LYS A 90 8.06 -9.86 0.81
N ALA A 91 8.24 -8.60 0.38
CA ALA A 91 7.12 -7.78 -0.07
C ALA A 91 6.48 -8.34 -1.34
N ARG A 92 7.30 -8.78 -2.31
CA ARG A 92 6.82 -9.36 -3.57
C ARG A 92 6.13 -10.70 -3.35
N ASP A 93 6.73 -11.59 -2.56
CA ASP A 93 6.17 -12.92 -2.29
C ASP A 93 4.76 -12.79 -1.69
N GLN A 94 4.58 -11.90 -0.73
CA GLN A 94 3.26 -11.62 -0.15
C GLN A 94 2.29 -11.05 -1.19
N ALA A 95 2.74 -10.14 -2.04
CA ALA A 95 1.89 -9.51 -3.07
C ALA A 95 1.35 -10.52 -4.09
N THR A 96 2.00 -11.68 -4.30
CA THR A 96 1.49 -12.73 -5.19
C THR A 96 0.20 -13.38 -4.68
N HIS A 97 -0.15 -13.20 -3.42
CA HIS A 97 -1.37 -13.72 -2.82
C HIS A 97 -2.59 -12.78 -2.98
N TYR A 98 -2.38 -11.55 -3.47
CA TYR A 98 -3.50 -10.62 -3.68
C TYR A 98 -4.34 -11.05 -4.88
N SER A 99 -5.59 -11.40 -4.64
CA SER A 99 -6.55 -11.69 -5.70
C SER A 99 -6.92 -10.43 -6.49
N HIS A 100 -6.99 -9.28 -5.83
CA HIS A 100 -7.37 -7.99 -6.42
C HIS A 100 -6.52 -6.86 -5.81
N VAL A 101 -6.05 -5.97 -6.66
CA VAL A 101 -5.39 -4.73 -6.27
C VAL A 101 -6.22 -3.55 -6.77
N ILE A 102 -6.61 -2.66 -5.87
CA ILE A 102 -7.34 -1.44 -6.22
C ILE A 102 -6.38 -0.26 -6.12
N TYR A 103 -5.90 0.18 -7.26
CA TYR A 103 -4.99 1.31 -7.33
C TYR A 103 -5.76 2.63 -7.49
N ILE A 104 -5.53 3.54 -6.54
CA ILE A 104 -6.13 4.88 -6.54
C ILE A 104 -5.03 5.88 -6.92
N PRO A 105 -5.00 6.37 -8.18
CA PRO A 105 -4.04 7.40 -8.59
C PRO A 105 -4.22 8.69 -7.78
N PRO A 106 -3.23 9.59 -7.73
CA PRO A 106 -3.34 10.88 -7.07
C PRO A 106 -4.26 11.83 -7.87
N MET A 107 -5.57 11.61 -7.75
CA MET A 107 -6.62 12.39 -8.42
C MET A 107 -7.05 13.62 -7.62
N PHE A 108 -6.65 13.70 -6.36
CA PHE A 108 -7.04 14.76 -5.44
C PHE A 108 -5.80 15.30 -4.73
N VAL A 109 -5.86 16.60 -4.41
CA VAL A 109 -4.92 17.15 -3.43
C VAL A 109 -5.29 16.58 -2.06
N PRO A 110 -4.42 15.85 -1.38
CA PRO A 110 -4.76 15.30 -0.06
C PRO A 110 -4.98 16.45 0.92
N PRO A 111 -5.94 16.29 1.85
CA PRO A 111 -6.09 17.26 2.92
C PRO A 111 -4.82 17.29 3.79
N GLU A 112 -4.49 18.46 4.30
CA GLU A 112 -3.43 18.60 5.31
C GLU A 112 -3.92 18.01 6.64
N ASP A 113 -3.72 16.71 6.83
CA ASP A 113 -4.02 16.02 8.09
C ASP A 113 -2.81 16.01 9.06
N GLY A 114 -1.72 16.68 8.68
CA GLY A 114 -0.48 16.73 9.44
C GLY A 114 0.34 15.43 9.38
N PHE A 115 -0.20 14.37 8.82
CA PHE A 115 0.45 13.06 8.73
C PHE A 115 1.00 12.77 7.31
N ARG A 116 0.28 13.21 6.29
CA ARG A 116 0.60 12.95 4.87
C ARG A 116 1.46 14.07 4.29
N TRP A 117 2.37 13.69 3.42
CA TRP A 117 3.10 14.65 2.59
C TRP A 117 2.18 15.12 1.46
N THR A 118 1.91 16.43 1.42
CA THR A 118 1.04 17.06 0.41
C THR A 118 1.78 17.55 -0.82
N ASP A 119 3.10 17.35 -0.88
CA ASP A 119 3.95 17.73 -2.00
C ASP A 119 3.56 16.98 -3.28
N LEU A 120 3.25 17.73 -4.33
CA LEU A 120 2.78 17.17 -5.61
C LEU A 120 3.87 16.37 -6.34
N ASP A 121 5.13 16.73 -6.21
CA ASP A 121 6.21 16.02 -6.87
C ASP A 121 6.49 14.70 -6.16
N TYR A 122 6.38 14.69 -4.83
CA TYR A 122 6.37 13.47 -4.04
C TYR A 122 5.25 12.51 -4.48
N GLN A 123 4.02 13.03 -4.66
CA GLN A 123 2.89 12.19 -5.08
C GLN A 123 3.09 11.60 -6.49
N LYS A 124 3.59 12.39 -7.43
CA LYS A 124 3.92 11.90 -8.79
C LYS A 124 5.00 10.84 -8.77
N GLU A 125 6.00 11.00 -7.90
CA GLU A 125 7.07 10.01 -7.75
C GLU A 125 6.53 8.69 -7.19
N ILE A 126 5.69 8.75 -6.15
CA ILE A 126 5.03 7.57 -5.59
C ILE A 126 4.13 6.92 -6.65
N ASP A 127 3.30 7.67 -7.37
CA ASP A 127 2.46 7.15 -8.48
C ASP A 127 3.29 6.38 -9.50
N ARG A 128 4.42 6.96 -9.93
CA ARG A 128 5.33 6.32 -10.87
C ARG A 128 5.90 5.01 -10.32
N LEU A 129 6.35 5.01 -9.08
CA LEU A 129 6.91 3.82 -8.43
C LEU A 129 5.86 2.71 -8.26
N VAL A 130 4.63 3.05 -7.85
CA VAL A 130 3.53 2.08 -7.77
C VAL A 130 3.28 1.43 -9.13
N ARG A 131 3.13 2.22 -10.20
CA ARG A 131 2.88 1.69 -11.55
C ARG A 131 4.01 0.80 -12.05
N MET A 132 5.26 1.17 -11.76
CA MET A 132 6.42 0.34 -12.10
C MET A 132 6.40 -0.98 -11.33
N THR A 133 6.13 -0.95 -10.03
CA THR A 133 6.05 -2.14 -9.18
C THR A 133 4.94 -3.08 -9.65
N LEU A 134 3.75 -2.56 -9.94
CA LEU A 134 2.63 -3.35 -10.46
C LEU A 134 2.99 -4.06 -11.79
N PHE A 135 3.73 -3.38 -12.66
CA PHE A 135 4.23 -3.96 -13.91
C PHE A 135 5.32 -5.00 -13.66
N GLU A 136 6.34 -4.68 -12.85
CA GLU A 136 7.48 -5.58 -12.57
C GLU A 136 7.07 -6.86 -11.82
N TRP A 137 6.02 -6.79 -11.02
CA TRP A 137 5.52 -7.92 -10.25
C TRP A 137 4.39 -8.70 -10.96
N ASP A 138 4.11 -8.37 -12.22
CA ASP A 138 3.04 -8.98 -13.04
C ASP A 138 1.64 -8.88 -12.40
N LEU A 139 1.39 -7.82 -11.62
CA LEU A 139 0.12 -7.60 -10.91
C LEU A 139 -0.93 -6.85 -11.75
N LEU A 140 -0.58 -6.33 -12.93
CA LEU A 140 -1.52 -5.57 -13.77
C LEU A 140 -2.80 -6.32 -14.12
N PRO A 141 -2.79 -7.64 -14.39
CA PRO A 141 -4.02 -8.40 -14.65
C PRO A 141 -4.99 -8.43 -13.45
N HIS A 142 -4.46 -8.29 -12.25
CA HIS A 142 -5.20 -8.28 -10.97
C HIS A 142 -5.47 -6.87 -10.44
N THR A 143 -5.14 -5.82 -11.22
CA THR A 143 -5.21 -4.43 -10.78
C THR A 143 -6.33 -3.67 -11.47
N LEU A 144 -7.21 -3.08 -10.68
CA LEU A 144 -8.10 -2.01 -11.11
C LEU A 144 -7.44 -0.66 -10.83
N THR A 145 -7.20 0.13 -11.86
CA THR A 145 -6.86 1.55 -11.68
C THR A 145 -8.14 2.37 -11.70
N LEU A 146 -8.51 2.95 -10.56
CA LEU A 146 -9.71 3.78 -10.44
C LEU A 146 -9.60 5.03 -11.29
N LYS A 147 -10.70 5.41 -11.93
CA LYS A 147 -10.83 6.60 -12.80
C LYS A 147 -11.90 7.56 -12.33
N SER A 148 -12.88 7.06 -11.61
CA SER A 148 -14.03 7.85 -11.14
C SER A 148 -13.61 8.80 -10.01
N LEU A 149 -14.17 10.02 -10.03
CA LEU A 149 -13.89 11.04 -9.00
C LEU A 149 -14.85 10.92 -7.80
N GLY A 150 -16.10 10.53 -8.04
CA GLY A 150 -17.12 10.37 -7.02
C GLY A 150 -16.88 9.14 -6.15
N HIS A 151 -17.29 9.22 -4.88
CA HIS A 151 -17.12 8.12 -3.94
C HIS A 151 -18.00 6.91 -4.32
N GLU A 152 -19.25 7.14 -4.68
CA GLU A 152 -20.20 6.08 -5.06
C GLU A 152 -19.78 5.38 -6.35
N GLU A 153 -19.37 6.15 -7.36
CA GLU A 153 -18.88 5.61 -8.63
C GLU A 153 -17.62 4.74 -8.45
N ARG A 154 -16.70 5.15 -7.57
CA ARG A 154 -15.53 4.33 -7.24
C ARG A 154 -15.90 3.03 -6.54
N LEU A 155 -16.91 3.08 -5.69
CA LEU A 155 -17.42 1.90 -5.01
C LEU A 155 -18.02 0.90 -6.01
N GLU A 156 -18.87 1.40 -6.93
CA GLU A 156 -19.49 0.60 -8.01
C GLU A 156 -18.41 0.01 -8.95
N GLU A 157 -17.42 0.82 -9.35
CA GLU A 157 -16.32 0.40 -10.21
C GLU A 157 -15.53 -0.74 -9.55
N THR A 158 -15.24 -0.61 -8.24
CA THR A 158 -14.54 -1.63 -7.46
C THR A 158 -15.36 -2.90 -7.32
N MET A 159 -16.64 -2.80 -6.94
CA MET A 159 -17.52 -3.96 -6.80
C MET A 159 -17.71 -4.70 -8.12
N HIS A 160 -17.80 -3.97 -9.23
CA HIS A 160 -17.86 -4.59 -10.54
C HIS A 160 -16.57 -5.36 -10.88
N PHE A 161 -15.42 -4.82 -10.51
CA PHE A 161 -14.14 -5.48 -10.75
C PHE A 161 -13.96 -6.74 -9.90
N VAL A 162 -14.23 -6.65 -8.60
CA VAL A 162 -14.05 -7.77 -7.65
C VAL A 162 -15.00 -8.94 -7.96
N ASN A 163 -16.22 -8.64 -8.42
CA ASN A 163 -17.22 -9.67 -8.76
C ASN A 163 -17.06 -10.25 -10.18
N ARG A 164 -16.06 -9.84 -10.95
CA ARG A 164 -15.81 -10.47 -12.26
C ARG A 164 -15.29 -11.89 -12.07
N PRO A 165 -15.82 -12.87 -12.79
CA PRO A 165 -15.19 -14.19 -12.81
C PRO A 165 -13.77 -14.03 -13.35
N GLN A 166 -12.79 -14.44 -12.56
CA GLN A 166 -11.41 -14.50 -13.03
C GLN A 166 -11.34 -15.57 -14.10
N SER A 167 -10.97 -15.18 -15.32
CA SER A 167 -10.70 -16.13 -16.38
C SER A 167 -9.45 -16.93 -15.98
N ILE A 168 -9.66 -18.22 -15.69
CA ILE A 168 -8.60 -19.20 -15.41
C ILE A 168 -7.76 -19.38 -16.68
#